data_6109189d71d246ac2a96ea758a3ab18e
#
_entry.id   6109189d71d246ac2a96ea758a3ab18e
#
_cell.length_a   1.000
_cell.length_b   1.000
_cell.length_c   1.000
_cell.angle_alpha   90.00
_cell.angle_beta   90.00
_cell.angle_gamma   90.00
#
_symmetry.space_group_name_H-M   'P 1'
#
loop_
_entity.id
_entity.type
_entity.pdbx_description
1 polymer ?
#
loop_
_entity_poly.entity_id
_entity_poly.type
_entity_poly.pdbx_seq_one_letter_code
_entity_poly.pdbx_strand_id
1 'polypeptide(L)'
;MVIRKNNGHWLLVTQPAHAWISGQIADNWGGNGFACPPPWKELCLAAARHDDGWTSRDIQPEWNPDTGLPYDFKDIPIDDHISIWKQSVALVEPSSRFAALLVSRHVMSLFSMHDFTPEPESSRMKAERFKSQQHAMQKRLTAELEEDSLYKPFMLDQNLKQYRQLISAFDYLSLFLILGGSDETEVDDLPVEDGPSHEQGSQKIRLSRIGAHPEGHAAHHPAKDYPETDNPESWTVSPWPFAADFVQLRCDAIRLEKRCVHQQELDRAMEQSTRVLFKANLIPGY
;
A
#
# COMPACT_ATOMS: atom_id res chain seq x y z
N MET A 1 -0.14 -5.96 -10.88
CA MET A 1 -0.88 -4.67 -11.04
C MET A 1 -2.13 -4.65 -10.19
N VAL A 2 -2.63 -3.47 -9.80
CA VAL A 2 -3.99 -3.25 -9.27
C VAL A 2 -4.88 -2.87 -10.44
N ILE A 3 -6.00 -3.59 -10.62
CA ILE A 3 -6.88 -3.43 -11.78
C ILE A 3 -8.29 -3.11 -11.31
N ARG A 4 -8.88 -2.02 -11.82
CA ARG A 4 -10.29 -1.73 -11.58
C ARG A 4 -11.01 -1.29 -12.85
N LYS A 5 -12.30 -1.59 -12.93
CA LYS A 5 -13.17 -1.08 -13.98
C LYS A 5 -13.58 0.36 -13.66
N ASN A 6 -13.46 1.25 -14.64
CA ASN A 6 -13.81 2.67 -14.49
C ASN A 6 -14.51 3.19 -15.74
N ASN A 7 -15.81 3.53 -15.65
CA ASN A 7 -16.60 4.17 -16.71
C ASN A 7 -16.39 3.58 -18.13
N GLY A 8 -16.43 2.23 -18.24
CA GLY A 8 -16.34 1.55 -19.55
C GLY A 8 -14.92 1.19 -20.00
N HIS A 9 -13.88 1.64 -19.31
CA HIS A 9 -12.48 1.27 -19.51
C HIS A 9 -11.89 0.63 -18.24
N TRP A 10 -10.64 0.20 -18.30
CA TRP A 10 -9.89 -0.36 -17.17
C TRP A 10 -8.81 0.62 -16.74
N LEU A 11 -8.71 0.84 -15.44
CA LEU A 11 -7.61 1.56 -14.82
C LEU A 11 -6.63 0.54 -14.26
N LEU A 12 -5.39 0.61 -14.73
CA LEU A 12 -4.29 -0.25 -14.31
C LEU A 12 -3.29 0.60 -13.52
N VAL A 13 -3.09 0.28 -12.25
CA VAL A 13 -2.09 0.93 -11.37
C VAL A 13 -1.02 -0.10 -11.07
N THR A 14 0.24 0.25 -11.30
CA THR A 14 1.36 -0.64 -10.95
C THR A 14 1.50 -0.76 -9.44
N GLN A 15 2.02 -1.87 -8.95
CA GLN A 15 2.25 -2.03 -7.52
C GLN A 15 3.26 -1.01 -6.95
N PRO A 16 4.34 -0.64 -7.65
CA PRO A 16 5.17 0.48 -7.20
C PRO A 16 4.42 1.82 -7.15
N ALA A 17 3.44 2.06 -8.05
CA ALA A 17 2.64 3.28 -8.02
C ALA A 17 1.64 3.29 -6.83
N HIS A 18 1.08 2.13 -6.48
CA HIS A 18 0.28 1.98 -5.28
C HIS A 18 1.12 2.18 -4.01
N ALA A 19 2.32 1.59 -3.94
CA ALA A 19 3.24 1.79 -2.83
C ALA A 19 3.65 3.27 -2.68
N TRP A 20 3.78 3.99 -3.79
CA TRP A 20 3.98 5.44 -3.78
C TRP A 20 2.82 6.20 -3.10
N ILE A 21 1.56 5.76 -3.30
CA ILE A 21 0.41 6.31 -2.54
C ILE A 21 0.53 5.98 -1.05
N SER A 22 0.95 4.77 -0.68
CA SER A 22 1.21 4.41 0.73
C SER A 22 2.25 5.33 1.37
N GLY A 23 3.31 5.68 0.64
CA GLY A 23 4.30 6.68 1.06
C GLY A 23 3.71 8.08 1.25
N GLN A 24 2.85 8.53 0.34
CA GLN A 24 2.17 9.84 0.46
C GLN A 24 1.22 9.87 1.68
N ILE A 25 0.53 8.76 1.98
CA ILE A 25 -0.28 8.65 3.21
C ILE A 25 0.64 8.80 4.43
N ALA A 26 1.77 8.10 4.48
CA ALA A 26 2.74 8.20 5.56
C ALA A 26 3.30 9.63 5.71
N ASP A 27 3.69 10.28 4.62
CA ASP A 27 4.26 11.63 4.65
C ASP A 27 3.29 12.69 5.20
N ASN A 28 1.99 12.46 5.09
CA ASN A 28 0.95 13.37 5.60
C ASN A 28 0.42 12.98 6.99
N TRP A 29 0.83 11.83 7.54
CA TRP A 29 0.33 11.28 8.80
C TRP A 29 0.78 12.09 10.03
N GLY A 30 0.11 11.90 11.19
CA GLY A 30 0.52 12.45 12.48
C GLY A 30 -0.33 13.63 12.97
N GLY A 31 -1.58 13.74 12.50
CA GLY A 31 -2.58 14.66 13.07
C GLY A 31 -3.34 14.05 14.26
N ASN A 32 -3.88 14.89 15.11
CA ASN A 32 -4.83 14.54 16.18
C ASN A 32 -4.39 13.39 17.10
N GLY A 33 -3.11 13.31 17.44
CA GLY A 33 -2.57 12.31 18.37
C GLY A 33 -2.29 10.94 17.73
N PHE A 34 -2.39 10.82 16.41
CA PHE A 34 -1.89 9.63 15.72
C PHE A 34 -0.36 9.59 15.75
N ALA A 35 0.21 8.46 16.12
CA ALA A 35 1.64 8.35 16.37
C ALA A 35 2.48 8.38 15.08
N CYS A 36 3.59 9.15 15.13
CA CYS A 36 4.66 9.16 14.15
C CYS A 36 5.97 8.68 14.78
N PRO A 37 6.09 7.40 15.14
CA PRO A 37 7.26 6.92 15.87
C PRO A 37 8.53 7.05 15.04
N PRO A 38 9.62 7.64 15.60
CA PRO A 38 10.90 7.73 14.90
C PRO A 38 11.52 6.32 14.73
N PRO A 39 12.30 6.08 13.66
CA PRO A 39 12.70 7.01 12.61
C PRO A 39 11.65 7.09 11.49
N TRP A 40 10.86 8.16 11.48
CA TRP A 40 9.69 8.30 10.61
C TRP A 40 10.02 8.29 9.11
N LYS A 41 11.15 8.87 8.70
CA LYS A 41 11.56 8.91 7.30
C LYS A 41 11.82 7.53 6.71
N GLU A 42 12.38 6.63 7.49
CA GLU A 42 12.61 5.25 7.09
C GLU A 42 11.30 4.46 6.98
N LEU A 43 10.32 4.80 7.83
CA LEU A 43 8.97 4.22 7.72
C LEU A 43 8.28 4.72 6.44
N CYS A 44 8.34 6.03 6.14
CA CYS A 44 7.82 6.58 4.88
C CYS A 44 8.50 5.94 3.67
N LEU A 45 9.83 5.74 3.72
CA LEU A 45 10.57 5.05 2.67
C LEU A 45 10.10 3.60 2.52
N ALA A 46 9.92 2.87 3.62
CA ALA A 46 9.41 1.51 3.61
C ALA A 46 8.00 1.45 3.00
N ALA A 47 7.09 2.34 3.40
CA ALA A 47 5.75 2.44 2.85
C ALA A 47 5.75 2.75 1.36
N ALA A 48 6.61 3.67 0.89
CA ALA A 48 6.69 4.07 -0.50
C ALA A 48 7.30 3.01 -1.43
N ARG A 49 8.05 2.04 -0.88
CA ARG A 49 8.85 1.11 -1.68
C ARG A 49 8.63 -0.37 -1.35
N HIS A 50 7.63 -0.69 -0.51
CA HIS A 50 7.40 -2.08 -0.08
C HIS A 50 7.12 -3.03 -1.24
N ASP A 51 6.65 -2.53 -2.36
CA ASP A 51 6.30 -3.29 -3.57
C ASP A 51 7.21 -3.03 -4.78
N ASP A 52 8.42 -2.49 -4.58
CA ASP A 52 9.40 -2.28 -5.66
C ASP A 52 9.75 -3.57 -6.43
N GLY A 53 9.63 -4.73 -5.81
CA GLY A 53 9.87 -6.03 -6.45
C GLY A 53 8.92 -6.36 -7.60
N TRP A 54 7.76 -5.70 -7.67
CA TRP A 54 6.80 -5.84 -8.76
C TRP A 54 7.21 -5.14 -10.05
N THR A 55 8.22 -4.26 -10.01
CA THR A 55 8.59 -3.37 -11.12
C THR A 55 8.75 -4.12 -12.44
N SER A 56 9.52 -5.21 -12.46
CA SER A 56 9.77 -5.96 -13.70
C SER A 56 8.50 -6.57 -14.27
N ARG A 57 7.64 -7.10 -13.41
CA ARG A 57 6.37 -7.73 -13.82
C ARG A 57 5.36 -6.68 -14.31
N ASP A 58 5.33 -5.52 -13.68
CA ASP A 58 4.39 -4.46 -14.03
C ASP A 58 4.81 -3.66 -15.28
N ILE A 59 6.11 -3.66 -15.63
CA ILE A 59 6.61 -3.09 -16.91
C ILE A 59 6.26 -3.99 -18.10
N GLN A 60 6.30 -5.31 -17.91
CA GLN A 60 5.96 -6.31 -18.93
C GLN A 60 4.86 -7.23 -18.40
N PRO A 61 3.61 -6.75 -18.36
CA PRO A 61 2.53 -7.51 -17.76
C PRO A 61 2.14 -8.71 -18.59
N GLU A 62 1.94 -9.84 -17.94
CA GLU A 62 1.44 -11.06 -18.55
C GLU A 62 -0.08 -11.01 -18.73
N TRP A 63 -0.53 -11.49 -19.89
CA TRP A 63 -1.94 -11.60 -20.21
C TRP A 63 -2.61 -12.74 -19.44
N ASN A 64 -3.74 -12.44 -18.79
CA ASN A 64 -4.58 -13.43 -18.12
C ASN A 64 -5.69 -13.91 -19.08
N PRO A 65 -5.70 -15.17 -19.51
CA PRO A 65 -6.69 -15.71 -20.45
C PRO A 65 -8.12 -15.70 -19.90
N ASP A 66 -8.29 -15.79 -18.57
CA ASP A 66 -9.61 -15.86 -17.95
C ASP A 66 -10.31 -14.49 -17.94
N THR A 67 -9.52 -13.42 -17.87
CA THR A 67 -10.05 -12.05 -17.75
C THR A 67 -9.88 -11.24 -19.03
N GLY A 68 -8.91 -11.58 -19.89
CA GLY A 68 -8.50 -10.78 -21.05
C GLY A 68 -7.75 -9.50 -20.68
N LEU A 69 -7.26 -9.38 -19.45
CA LEU A 69 -6.51 -8.26 -18.88
C LEU A 69 -5.11 -8.74 -18.48
N PRO A 70 -4.21 -7.85 -18.03
CA PRO A 70 -3.03 -8.29 -17.28
C PRO A 70 -3.44 -9.11 -16.06
N TYR A 71 -2.55 -9.97 -15.55
CA TYR A 71 -2.78 -10.56 -14.23
C TYR A 71 -2.88 -9.47 -13.16
N ASP A 72 -3.97 -9.50 -12.39
CA ASP A 72 -4.08 -8.73 -11.15
C ASP A 72 -3.11 -9.31 -10.10
N PHE A 73 -2.71 -8.50 -9.12
CA PHE A 73 -1.80 -8.96 -8.07
C PHE A 73 -2.36 -10.14 -7.26
N LYS A 74 -3.66 -10.33 -7.24
CA LYS A 74 -4.34 -11.44 -6.54
C LYS A 74 -4.33 -12.74 -7.33
N ASP A 75 -4.12 -12.67 -8.65
CA ASP A 75 -4.30 -13.80 -9.56
C ASP A 75 -2.98 -14.52 -9.88
N ILE A 76 -1.84 -14.03 -9.40
CA ILE A 76 -0.55 -14.66 -9.66
C ILE A 76 -0.26 -15.80 -8.70
N PRO A 77 0.52 -16.83 -9.14
CA PRO A 77 0.93 -17.92 -8.28
C PRO A 77 1.73 -17.47 -7.06
N ILE A 78 1.63 -18.21 -5.95
CA ILE A 78 2.38 -17.91 -4.72
C ILE A 78 3.90 -17.93 -4.92
N ASP A 79 4.40 -18.76 -5.83
CA ASP A 79 5.82 -18.82 -6.17
C ASP A 79 6.34 -17.48 -6.72
N ASP A 80 5.50 -16.79 -7.50
CA ASP A 80 5.80 -15.47 -8.07
C ASP A 80 5.76 -14.41 -6.96
N HIS A 81 4.76 -14.46 -6.07
CA HIS A 81 4.71 -13.60 -4.88
C HIS A 81 5.97 -13.72 -4.04
N ILE A 82 6.42 -14.94 -3.73
CA ILE A 82 7.65 -15.20 -2.96
C ILE A 82 8.86 -14.55 -3.63
N SER A 83 8.97 -14.66 -4.96
CA SER A 83 10.06 -14.06 -5.73
C SER A 83 10.03 -12.55 -5.67
N ILE A 84 8.86 -11.95 -5.85
CA ILE A 84 8.61 -10.51 -5.80
C ILE A 84 8.90 -9.95 -4.41
N TRP A 85 8.37 -10.56 -3.37
CA TRP A 85 8.60 -10.15 -1.98
C TRP A 85 10.08 -10.15 -1.60
N LYS A 86 10.81 -11.20 -2.02
CA LYS A 86 12.26 -11.25 -1.83
C LYS A 86 12.96 -10.09 -2.52
N GLN A 87 12.54 -9.77 -3.74
CA GLN A 87 13.10 -8.67 -4.52
C GLN A 87 12.76 -7.31 -3.91
N SER A 88 11.53 -7.08 -3.42
CA SER A 88 11.14 -5.84 -2.74
C SER A 88 12.09 -5.50 -1.59
N VAL A 89 12.35 -6.46 -0.73
CA VAL A 89 13.28 -6.27 0.40
C VAL A 89 14.70 -5.96 -0.08
N ALA A 90 15.20 -6.71 -1.07
CA ALA A 90 16.55 -6.53 -1.61
C ALA A 90 16.76 -5.17 -2.28
N LEU A 91 15.72 -4.59 -2.90
CA LEU A 91 15.78 -3.27 -3.54
C LEU A 91 15.78 -2.11 -2.54
N VAL A 92 15.23 -2.30 -1.34
CA VAL A 92 15.17 -1.26 -0.30
C VAL A 92 16.42 -1.27 0.58
N GLU A 93 17.05 -2.41 0.84
CA GLU A 93 18.18 -2.56 1.76
C GLU A 93 19.36 -1.61 1.44
N PRO A 94 19.79 -1.38 0.18
CA PRO A 94 20.87 -0.46 -0.13
C PRO A 94 20.58 1.01 0.25
N SER A 95 19.30 1.38 0.38
CA SER A 95 18.88 2.73 0.76
C SER A 95 18.78 2.89 2.28
N SER A 96 18.25 1.88 2.98
CA SER A 96 18.09 1.88 4.44
C SER A 96 17.90 0.46 4.97
N ARG A 97 18.81 0.01 5.85
CA ARG A 97 18.69 -1.26 6.59
C ARG A 97 17.42 -1.30 7.44
N PHE A 98 17.06 -0.16 8.04
CA PHE A 98 15.86 -0.05 8.86
C PHE A 98 14.59 -0.20 8.02
N ALA A 99 14.48 0.52 6.90
CA ALA A 99 13.36 0.36 5.98
C ALA A 99 13.26 -1.07 5.42
N ALA A 100 14.39 -1.71 5.07
CA ALA A 100 14.40 -3.10 4.61
C ALA A 100 13.89 -4.09 5.69
N LEU A 101 14.24 -3.87 6.96
CA LEU A 101 13.69 -4.66 8.07
C LEU A 101 12.17 -4.50 8.15
N LEU A 102 11.66 -3.27 8.01
CA LEU A 102 10.22 -2.99 8.03
C LEU A 102 9.50 -3.65 6.85
N VAL A 103 10.03 -3.52 5.63
CA VAL A 103 9.48 -4.18 4.43
C VAL A 103 9.47 -5.70 4.60
N SER A 104 10.57 -6.30 5.10
CA SER A 104 10.60 -7.74 5.37
C SER A 104 9.55 -8.18 6.38
N ARG A 105 9.33 -7.40 7.46
CA ARG A 105 8.30 -7.71 8.46
C ARG A 105 6.89 -7.58 7.89
N HIS A 106 6.64 -6.58 7.03
CA HIS A 106 5.37 -6.42 6.32
C HIS A 106 5.12 -7.60 5.38
N VAL A 107 6.08 -7.94 4.54
CA VAL A 107 6.02 -9.09 3.63
C VAL A 107 5.74 -10.40 4.39
N MET A 108 6.38 -10.60 5.56
CA MET A 108 6.11 -11.79 6.39
C MET A 108 4.70 -11.78 6.99
N SER A 109 4.10 -10.61 7.20
CA SER A 109 2.68 -10.52 7.59
C SER A 109 1.77 -10.98 6.44
N LEU A 110 2.01 -10.50 5.21
CA LEU A 110 1.26 -10.96 4.02
C LEU A 110 1.45 -12.47 3.78
N PHE A 111 2.69 -12.94 3.86
CA PHE A 111 3.02 -14.36 3.75
C PHE A 111 2.24 -15.23 4.75
N SER A 112 2.08 -14.76 6.00
CA SER A 112 1.37 -15.50 7.05
C SER A 112 -0.14 -15.61 6.84
N MET A 113 -0.72 -14.77 5.96
CA MET A 113 -2.15 -14.81 5.63
C MET A 113 -2.46 -15.83 4.52
N HIS A 114 -1.44 -16.32 3.79
CA HIS A 114 -1.65 -17.30 2.74
C HIS A 114 -1.81 -18.71 3.32
N ASP A 115 -2.84 -19.44 2.87
CA ASP A 115 -3.00 -20.86 3.19
C ASP A 115 -2.17 -21.71 2.21
N PHE A 116 -1.08 -22.30 2.71
CA PHE A 116 -0.21 -23.18 1.92
C PHE A 116 -0.71 -24.62 1.82
N THR A 117 -1.82 -24.96 2.47
CA THR A 117 -2.35 -26.34 2.49
C THR A 117 -2.67 -26.87 1.09
N PRO A 118 -3.33 -26.11 0.20
CA PRO A 118 -3.65 -26.57 -1.16
C PRO A 118 -2.45 -26.51 -2.13
N GLU A 119 -1.35 -25.88 -1.72
CA GLU A 119 -0.21 -25.67 -2.62
C GLU A 119 0.57 -26.98 -2.90
N PRO A 120 1.18 -27.12 -4.09
CA PRO A 120 2.08 -28.20 -4.41
C PRO A 120 3.25 -28.30 -3.41
N GLU A 121 3.78 -29.50 -3.19
CA GLU A 121 4.90 -29.71 -2.28
C GLU A 121 6.12 -28.84 -2.64
N SER A 122 6.40 -28.67 -3.93
CA SER A 122 7.47 -27.78 -4.41
C SER A 122 7.30 -26.33 -3.96
N SER A 123 6.06 -25.81 -4.00
CA SER A 123 5.73 -24.45 -3.56
C SER A 123 5.81 -24.32 -2.04
N ARG A 124 5.34 -25.35 -1.30
CA ARG A 124 5.51 -25.40 0.16
C ARG A 124 6.98 -25.39 0.58
N MET A 125 7.83 -26.14 -0.12
CA MET A 125 9.29 -26.14 0.14
C MET A 125 9.92 -24.77 -0.15
N LYS A 126 9.52 -24.08 -1.23
CA LYS A 126 9.97 -22.71 -1.53
C LYS A 126 9.51 -21.74 -0.44
N ALA A 127 8.28 -21.87 0.03
CA ALA A 127 7.73 -21.06 1.11
C ALA A 127 8.53 -21.22 2.43
N GLU A 128 8.83 -22.43 2.83
CA GLU A 128 9.66 -22.69 4.03
C GLU A 128 11.08 -22.15 3.89
N ARG A 129 11.67 -22.28 2.70
CA ARG A 129 12.98 -21.69 2.42
C ARG A 129 12.94 -20.16 2.48
N PHE A 130 11.93 -19.55 1.89
CA PHE A 130 11.73 -18.10 1.93
C PHE A 130 11.57 -17.60 3.36
N LYS A 131 10.69 -18.22 4.13
CA LYS A 131 10.49 -17.93 5.56
C LYS A 131 11.80 -17.97 6.34
N SER A 132 12.58 -19.04 6.16
CA SER A 132 13.88 -19.20 6.82
C SER A 132 14.87 -18.10 6.41
N GLN A 133 14.91 -17.72 5.12
CA GLN A 133 15.77 -16.65 4.61
C GLN A 133 15.35 -15.28 5.17
N GLN A 134 14.04 -14.98 5.23
CA GLN A 134 13.55 -13.72 5.79
C GLN A 134 13.84 -13.63 7.30
N HIS A 135 13.64 -14.69 8.05
CA HIS A 135 13.98 -14.71 9.48
C HIS A 135 15.48 -14.51 9.72
N ALA A 136 16.34 -15.17 8.94
CA ALA A 136 17.79 -15.01 9.05
C ALA A 136 18.22 -13.56 8.74
N MET A 137 17.63 -12.95 7.70
CA MET A 137 17.89 -11.57 7.34
C MET A 137 17.38 -10.60 8.40
N GLN A 138 16.15 -10.77 8.89
CA GLN A 138 15.61 -9.94 9.98
C GLN A 138 16.50 -10.01 11.21
N LYS A 139 16.98 -11.21 11.59
CA LYS A 139 17.92 -11.39 12.71
C LYS A 139 19.22 -10.61 12.48
N ARG A 140 19.80 -10.69 11.28
CA ARG A 140 21.03 -9.94 10.90
C ARG A 140 20.80 -8.43 11.01
N LEU A 141 19.76 -7.92 10.33
CA LEU A 141 19.44 -6.49 10.32
C LEU A 141 19.13 -5.96 11.73
N THR A 142 18.39 -6.72 12.54
CA THR A 142 18.10 -6.36 13.93
C THR A 142 19.39 -6.21 14.72
N ALA A 143 20.31 -7.19 14.67
CA ALA A 143 21.58 -7.13 15.38
C ALA A 143 22.44 -5.92 14.94
N GLU A 144 22.53 -5.66 13.63
CA GLU A 144 23.26 -4.50 13.09
C GLU A 144 22.65 -3.16 13.55
N LEU A 145 21.32 -3.06 13.62
CA LEU A 145 20.61 -1.84 14.03
C LEU A 145 20.64 -1.62 15.54
N GLU A 146 20.70 -2.70 16.35
CA GLU A 146 20.87 -2.62 17.80
C GLU A 146 22.28 -2.17 18.22
N GLU A 147 23.28 -2.41 17.37
CA GLU A 147 24.64 -1.91 17.58
C GLU A 147 24.82 -0.46 17.12
N ASP A 148 23.96 0.03 16.23
CA ASP A 148 23.99 1.39 15.71
C ASP A 148 23.30 2.36 16.70
N SER A 149 24.08 3.30 17.26
CA SER A 149 23.56 4.24 18.26
C SER A 149 22.38 5.09 17.77
N LEU A 150 22.26 5.32 16.45
CA LEU A 150 21.16 6.05 15.84
C LEU A 150 19.85 5.26 15.90
N TYR A 151 19.91 3.95 15.65
CA TYR A 151 18.71 3.10 15.51
C TYR A 151 18.37 2.29 16.76
N LYS A 152 19.34 2.01 17.62
CA LYS A 152 19.15 1.23 18.85
C LYS A 152 17.92 1.60 19.68
N PRO A 153 17.59 2.90 19.91
CA PRO A 153 16.40 3.28 20.68
C PRO A 153 15.09 2.81 20.07
N PHE A 154 15.07 2.55 18.75
CA PHE A 154 13.87 2.23 17.99
C PHE A 154 13.66 0.72 17.79
N MET A 155 14.59 -0.10 18.23
CA MET A 155 14.57 -1.56 18.02
C MET A 155 13.76 -2.33 19.06
N LEU A 156 13.03 -1.65 19.95
CA LEU A 156 12.16 -2.28 20.93
C LEU A 156 10.98 -2.99 20.20
N ASP A 157 10.58 -4.15 20.71
CA ASP A 157 9.51 -4.97 20.12
C ASP A 157 8.19 -4.19 19.95
N GLN A 158 7.85 -3.35 20.90
CA GLN A 158 6.68 -2.49 20.83
C GLN A 158 6.74 -1.51 19.65
N ASN A 159 7.88 -0.89 19.38
CA ASN A 159 8.07 0.02 18.26
C ASN A 159 7.97 -0.76 16.93
N LEU A 160 8.62 -1.91 16.85
CA LEU A 160 8.58 -2.78 15.67
C LEU A 160 7.15 -3.27 15.37
N LYS A 161 6.31 -3.46 16.40
CA LYS A 161 4.88 -3.75 16.23
C LYS A 161 4.14 -2.55 15.65
N GLN A 162 4.36 -1.34 16.17
CA GLN A 162 3.74 -0.10 15.69
C GLN A 162 4.09 0.18 14.21
N TYR A 163 5.37 0.08 13.85
CA TYR A 163 5.79 0.27 12.45
C TYR A 163 5.09 -0.70 11.50
N ARG A 164 4.97 -1.97 11.89
CA ARG A 164 4.25 -2.97 11.10
C ARG A 164 2.78 -2.61 10.93
N GLN A 165 2.10 -2.19 12.01
CA GLN A 165 0.69 -1.76 11.97
C GLN A 165 0.50 -0.60 11.00
N LEU A 166 1.37 0.43 11.08
CA LEU A 166 1.30 1.61 10.22
C LEU A 166 1.54 1.26 8.75
N ILE A 167 2.57 0.48 8.42
CA ILE A 167 2.82 0.09 7.02
C ILE A 167 1.65 -0.71 6.46
N SER A 168 1.11 -1.67 7.23
CA SER A 168 -0.05 -2.46 6.81
C SER A 168 -1.30 -1.59 6.62
N ALA A 169 -1.49 -0.56 7.45
CA ALA A 169 -2.58 0.38 7.29
C ALA A 169 -2.42 1.24 6.04
N PHE A 170 -1.21 1.75 5.77
CA PHE A 170 -0.95 2.58 4.59
C PHE A 170 -1.07 1.79 3.29
N ASP A 171 -0.58 0.54 3.27
CA ASP A 171 -0.78 -0.41 2.18
C ASP A 171 -2.27 -0.65 1.92
N TYR A 172 -3.01 -1.05 2.96
CA TYR A 172 -4.45 -1.29 2.85
C TYR A 172 -5.22 -0.05 2.36
N LEU A 173 -4.97 1.13 2.93
CA LEU A 173 -5.64 2.37 2.55
C LEU A 173 -5.37 2.74 1.08
N SER A 174 -4.13 2.58 0.62
CA SER A 174 -3.77 2.87 -0.77
C SER A 174 -4.47 1.91 -1.75
N LEU A 175 -4.52 0.61 -1.45
CA LEU A 175 -5.25 -0.39 -2.23
C LEU A 175 -6.76 -0.11 -2.22
N PHE A 176 -7.32 0.20 -1.06
CA PHE A 176 -8.74 0.53 -0.93
C PHE A 176 -9.14 1.71 -1.81
N LEU A 177 -8.38 2.80 -1.76
CA LEU A 177 -8.62 4.00 -2.56
C LEU A 177 -8.51 3.72 -4.07
N ILE A 178 -7.50 2.95 -4.49
CA ILE A 178 -7.28 2.62 -5.91
C ILE A 178 -8.38 1.67 -6.41
N LEU A 179 -8.73 0.65 -5.67
CA LEU A 179 -9.76 -0.34 -6.06
C LEU A 179 -11.16 0.29 -6.13
N GLY A 180 -11.49 1.21 -5.22
CA GLY A 180 -12.74 1.96 -5.24
C GLY A 180 -14.01 1.10 -5.19
N GLY A 181 -13.91 -0.13 -4.69
CA GLY A 181 -15.00 -1.12 -4.76
C GLY A 181 -16.08 -0.99 -3.68
N SER A 182 -15.81 -0.24 -2.62
CA SER A 182 -16.73 0.02 -1.52
C SER A 182 -16.81 1.51 -1.22
N ASP A 183 -17.95 1.95 -0.71
CA ASP A 183 -18.15 3.36 -0.35
C ASP A 183 -17.67 3.69 1.07
N GLU A 184 -17.32 2.67 1.84
CA GLU A 184 -16.86 2.83 3.22
C GLU A 184 -15.89 1.71 3.60
N THR A 185 -14.91 2.06 4.46
CA THR A 185 -14.03 1.10 5.15
C THR A 185 -13.60 1.62 6.51
N GLU A 186 -13.14 0.71 7.36
CA GLU A 186 -12.53 1.01 8.66
C GLU A 186 -11.14 0.39 8.74
N VAL A 187 -10.24 1.08 9.43
CA VAL A 187 -8.90 0.57 9.77
C VAL A 187 -8.75 0.65 11.28
N ASP A 188 -8.57 -0.51 11.90
CA ASP A 188 -8.45 -0.66 13.34
C ASP A 188 -6.98 -0.63 13.82
N ASP A 189 -6.79 -0.57 15.12
CA ASP A 189 -5.49 -0.72 15.80
C ASP A 189 -4.40 0.25 15.35
N LEU A 190 -4.77 1.46 14.94
CA LEU A 190 -3.79 2.48 14.59
C LEU A 190 -3.14 3.06 15.85
N PRO A 191 -1.81 3.09 15.93
CA PRO A 191 -1.13 3.59 17.11
C PRO A 191 -1.35 5.10 17.30
N VAL A 192 -1.61 5.51 18.53
CA VAL A 192 -1.74 6.90 18.96
C VAL A 192 -0.62 7.24 19.93
N GLU A 193 -0.29 8.54 20.01
CA GLU A 193 0.67 9.04 21.00
C GLU A 193 0.15 8.78 22.40
N ASP A 194 1.04 8.42 23.31
CA ASP A 194 0.69 8.13 24.70
C ASP A 194 -0.03 9.31 25.35
N GLY A 195 -1.25 9.08 25.83
CA GLY A 195 -1.89 9.94 26.80
C GLY A 195 -1.11 9.93 28.14
N PRO A 196 -1.51 10.79 29.12
CA PRO A 196 -0.81 10.95 30.38
C PRO A 196 -0.66 9.68 31.24
N SER A 197 -1.20 8.54 30.84
CA SER A 197 -1.16 7.24 31.53
C SER A 197 -0.10 6.26 31.02
N HIS A 198 0.72 6.59 30.01
CA HIS A 198 1.71 5.70 29.39
C HIS A 198 1.15 4.36 28.84
N GLU A 199 -0.15 4.22 28.73
CA GLU A 199 -0.77 3.08 28.04
C GLU A 199 -0.85 3.40 26.55
N GLN A 200 -0.17 2.58 25.73
CA GLN A 200 -0.27 2.67 24.27
C GLN A 200 -1.71 2.47 23.85
N GLY A 201 -2.34 3.56 23.41
CA GLY A 201 -3.68 3.51 22.86
C GLY A 201 -3.68 3.07 21.41
N SER A 202 -4.77 2.50 20.96
CA SER A 202 -5.06 2.32 19.54
C SER A 202 -6.35 3.03 19.19
N GLN A 203 -6.44 3.51 17.97
CA GLN A 203 -7.61 4.20 17.45
C GLN A 203 -8.01 3.60 16.11
N LYS A 204 -9.30 3.64 15.81
CA LYS A 204 -9.87 3.28 14.52
C LYS A 204 -10.08 4.53 13.69
N ILE A 205 -9.89 4.45 12.38
CA ILE A 205 -10.36 5.45 11.42
C ILE A 205 -11.39 4.84 10.50
N ARG A 206 -12.34 5.66 10.06
CA ARG A 206 -13.34 5.33 9.04
C ARG A 206 -13.13 6.23 7.83
N LEU A 207 -13.14 5.63 6.64
CA LEU A 207 -13.17 6.33 5.37
C LEU A 207 -14.55 6.14 4.75
N SER A 208 -15.16 7.23 4.28
CA SER A 208 -16.45 7.17 3.57
C SER A 208 -16.39 8.03 2.31
N ARG A 209 -16.90 7.48 1.18
CA ARG A 209 -16.91 8.17 -0.11
C ARG A 209 -17.90 9.33 -0.10
N ILE A 210 -17.49 10.47 -0.61
CA ILE A 210 -18.37 11.63 -0.75
C ILE A 210 -19.22 11.44 -2.01
N GLY A 211 -20.56 11.59 -1.88
CA GLY A 211 -21.50 11.47 -3.00
C GLY A 211 -22.08 10.07 -3.21
N ALA A 212 -21.77 9.10 -2.37
CA ALA A 212 -22.37 7.76 -2.40
C ALA A 212 -23.76 7.67 -1.73
N HIS A 213 -24.20 8.70 -1.02
CA HIS A 213 -25.53 8.71 -0.39
C HIS A 213 -26.63 9.17 -1.36
N PRO A 214 -27.66 8.38 -1.62
CA PRO A 214 -28.81 8.76 -2.47
C PRO A 214 -29.75 9.79 -1.83
N GLU A 215 -29.56 10.18 -0.57
CA GLU A 215 -30.41 11.18 0.10
C GLU A 215 -29.57 12.22 0.87
N GLY A 216 -29.34 13.34 0.20
CA GLY A 216 -29.33 14.72 0.65
C GLY A 216 -28.83 15.05 2.04
N HIS A 217 -27.53 15.16 2.25
CA HIS A 217 -26.93 16.24 3.02
C HIS A 217 -25.53 16.46 2.44
N ALA A 218 -25.48 17.18 1.32
CA ALA A 218 -24.23 17.80 0.86
C ALA A 218 -23.82 18.82 1.95
N ALA A 219 -22.89 18.45 2.79
CA ALA A 219 -22.16 19.42 3.57
C ALA A 219 -21.47 20.36 2.57
N HIS A 220 -21.97 21.58 2.46
CA HIS A 220 -21.35 22.65 1.69
C HIS A 220 -19.99 22.97 2.34
N HIS A 221 -18.96 22.22 1.95
CA HIS A 221 -17.61 22.76 1.99
C HIS A 221 -17.46 23.65 0.76
N PRO A 222 -17.05 24.92 0.92
CA PRO A 222 -16.74 25.78 -0.22
C PRO A 222 -15.61 25.09 -0.99
N ALA A 223 -15.95 24.55 -2.16
CA ALA A 223 -14.96 24.12 -3.12
C ALA A 223 -14.12 25.36 -3.45
N LYS A 224 -12.93 25.48 -2.84
CA LYS A 224 -11.91 26.38 -3.35
C LYS A 224 -11.58 25.91 -4.75
N ASP A 225 -11.58 26.83 -5.69
CA ASP A 225 -11.32 26.64 -7.12
C ASP A 225 -10.03 25.80 -7.32
N TYR A 226 -10.20 24.48 -7.49
CA TYR A 226 -9.15 23.60 -7.96
C TYR A 226 -9.38 23.37 -9.45
N PRO A 227 -8.33 23.44 -10.29
CA PRO A 227 -8.49 23.29 -11.73
C PRO A 227 -9.15 21.93 -12.03
N GLU A 228 -10.20 21.97 -12.84
CA GLU A 228 -10.91 20.82 -13.38
C GLU A 228 -9.96 19.93 -14.17
N THR A 229 -9.48 18.87 -13.54
CA THR A 229 -8.89 17.73 -14.23
C THR A 229 -9.44 16.47 -13.60
N ASP A 230 -10.17 15.71 -14.39
CA ASP A 230 -10.71 14.38 -14.12
C ASP A 230 -11.12 14.16 -12.65
N ASN A 231 -12.39 14.33 -12.40
CA ASN A 231 -13.09 14.30 -11.11
C ASN A 231 -12.40 13.39 -10.06
N PRO A 232 -11.54 13.92 -9.16
CA PRO A 232 -10.87 13.10 -8.18
C PRO A 232 -11.91 12.50 -7.23
N GLU A 233 -11.76 11.24 -6.90
CA GLU A 233 -12.60 10.63 -5.86
C GLU A 233 -12.30 11.31 -4.53
N SER A 234 -13.36 11.71 -3.82
CA SER A 234 -13.23 12.41 -2.55
C SER A 234 -13.79 11.55 -1.42
N TRP A 235 -13.06 11.54 -0.30
CA TRP A 235 -13.34 10.70 0.86
C TRP A 235 -13.26 11.52 2.14
N THR A 236 -14.19 11.31 3.04
CA THR A 236 -14.07 11.76 4.42
C THR A 236 -13.31 10.74 5.24
N VAL A 237 -12.48 11.21 6.18
CA VAL A 237 -11.75 10.37 7.13
C VAL A 237 -12.05 10.85 8.55
N SER A 238 -12.51 9.96 9.43
CA SER A 238 -12.85 10.29 10.82
C SER A 238 -12.44 9.16 11.78
N PRO A 239 -11.75 9.47 12.89
CA PRO A 239 -11.09 10.74 13.17
C PRO A 239 -9.97 11.05 12.17
N TRP A 240 -9.62 12.33 12.02
CA TRP A 240 -8.66 12.80 11.03
C TRP A 240 -7.21 12.53 11.45
N PRO A 241 -6.43 11.68 10.74
CA PRO A 241 -5.11 11.28 11.18
C PRO A 241 -3.96 12.10 10.58
N PHE A 242 -4.26 13.07 9.73
CA PHE A 242 -3.26 13.81 8.97
C PHE A 242 -2.95 15.16 9.58
N ALA A 243 -1.71 15.63 9.37
CA ALA A 243 -1.25 16.92 9.88
C ALA A 243 -1.85 18.11 9.11
N ALA A 244 -2.13 17.94 7.82
CA ALA A 244 -2.77 18.95 6.96
C ALA A 244 -4.29 18.81 6.98
N ASP A 245 -5.04 19.91 6.76
CA ASP A 245 -6.51 19.90 6.69
C ASP A 245 -7.08 19.25 5.42
N PHE A 246 -6.23 18.97 4.45
CA PHE A 246 -6.56 18.34 3.18
C PHE A 246 -5.37 17.55 2.67
N VAL A 247 -5.62 16.34 2.18
CA VAL A 247 -4.60 15.49 1.56
C VAL A 247 -5.06 15.08 0.17
N GLN A 248 -4.24 15.37 -0.84
CA GLN A 248 -4.43 14.86 -2.19
C GLN A 248 -3.37 13.80 -2.50
N LEU A 249 -3.81 12.59 -2.74
CA LEU A 249 -2.98 11.45 -3.15
C LEU A 249 -3.03 11.32 -4.67
N ARG A 250 -1.91 10.96 -5.30
CA ARG A 250 -1.83 10.80 -6.75
C ARG A 250 -0.76 9.81 -7.18
N CYS A 251 -1.03 9.08 -8.25
CA CYS A 251 -0.02 8.28 -8.93
C CYS A 251 -0.35 8.15 -10.42
N ASP A 252 0.65 7.75 -11.21
CA ASP A 252 0.42 7.41 -12.61
C ASP A 252 -0.36 6.09 -12.71
N ALA A 253 -1.27 6.06 -13.69
CA ALA A 253 -2.05 4.89 -14.04
C ALA A 253 -2.12 4.74 -15.57
N ILE A 254 -2.53 3.57 -16.02
CA ILE A 254 -2.69 3.25 -17.43
C ILE A 254 -4.18 3.04 -17.68
N ARG A 255 -4.69 3.70 -18.71
CA ARG A 255 -6.06 3.49 -19.18
C ARG A 255 -6.06 2.47 -20.30
N LEU A 256 -6.70 1.32 -20.06
CA LEU A 256 -6.89 0.27 -21.05
C LEU A 256 -8.36 0.27 -21.52
N GLU A 257 -8.59 0.46 -22.81
CA GLU A 257 -9.95 0.67 -23.35
C GLU A 257 -10.75 -0.62 -23.48
N LYS A 258 -10.07 -1.76 -23.68
CA LYS A 258 -10.73 -3.06 -23.94
C LYS A 258 -9.90 -4.23 -23.42
N ARG A 259 -10.56 -5.36 -23.26
CA ARG A 259 -9.87 -6.63 -22.99
C ARG A 259 -9.14 -7.10 -24.25
N CYS A 260 -8.07 -7.83 -24.05
CA CYS A 260 -7.22 -8.42 -25.09
C CYS A 260 -7.49 -9.93 -25.19
N VAL A 261 -7.29 -10.51 -26.38
CA VAL A 261 -7.56 -11.92 -26.63
C VAL A 261 -6.30 -12.79 -26.56
N HIS A 262 -5.12 -12.18 -26.50
CA HIS A 262 -3.81 -12.84 -26.32
C HIS A 262 -2.72 -11.84 -25.96
N GLN A 263 -1.54 -12.34 -25.56
CA GLN A 263 -0.42 -11.53 -25.09
C GLN A 263 0.01 -10.42 -26.07
N GLN A 264 0.15 -10.72 -27.35
CA GLN A 264 0.58 -9.72 -28.34
C GLN A 264 -0.38 -8.55 -28.50
N GLU A 265 -1.69 -8.79 -28.29
CA GLU A 265 -2.68 -7.69 -28.28
C GLU A 265 -2.53 -6.86 -27.02
N LEU A 266 -2.27 -7.49 -25.87
CA LEU A 266 -1.99 -6.78 -24.63
C LEU A 266 -0.73 -5.92 -24.76
N ASP A 267 0.36 -6.46 -25.31
CA ASP A 267 1.62 -5.71 -25.49
C ASP A 267 1.39 -4.44 -26.32
N ARG A 268 0.69 -4.57 -27.46
CA ARG A 268 0.33 -3.42 -28.32
C ARG A 268 -0.58 -2.43 -27.60
N ALA A 269 -1.57 -2.94 -26.85
CA ALA A 269 -2.49 -2.08 -26.11
C ALA A 269 -1.76 -1.31 -25.00
N MET A 270 -0.79 -1.93 -24.34
CA MET A 270 0.05 -1.28 -23.33
C MET A 270 0.97 -0.20 -23.94
N GLU A 271 1.59 -0.47 -25.10
CA GLU A 271 2.41 0.50 -25.83
C GLU A 271 1.60 1.73 -26.30
N GLN A 272 0.35 1.51 -26.72
CA GLN A 272 -0.55 2.54 -27.23
C GLN A 272 -1.44 3.16 -26.15
N SER A 273 -1.35 2.70 -24.91
CA SER A 273 -2.23 3.12 -23.83
C SER A 273 -2.01 4.58 -23.43
N THR A 274 -3.07 5.21 -22.97
CA THR A 274 -3.02 6.55 -22.41
C THR A 274 -2.56 6.49 -20.96
N ARG A 275 -1.53 7.25 -20.62
CA ARG A 275 -1.17 7.52 -19.23
C ARG A 275 -2.15 8.53 -18.66
N VAL A 276 -2.70 8.21 -17.51
CA VAL A 276 -3.63 9.06 -16.77
C VAL A 276 -3.17 9.21 -15.34
N LEU A 277 -3.64 10.24 -14.67
CA LEU A 277 -3.29 10.46 -13.27
C LEU A 277 -4.46 9.99 -12.39
N PHE A 278 -4.20 8.96 -11.58
CA PHE A 278 -5.11 8.61 -10.47
C PHE A 278 -4.99 9.67 -9.39
N LYS A 279 -6.14 10.11 -8.85
CA LYS A 279 -6.21 11.08 -7.75
C LYS A 279 -7.28 10.67 -6.74
N ALA A 280 -6.95 10.79 -5.45
CA ALA A 280 -7.90 10.69 -4.36
C ALA A 280 -7.73 11.87 -3.41
N ASN A 281 -8.82 12.53 -3.04
CA ASN A 281 -8.86 13.61 -2.07
C ASN A 281 -9.36 13.08 -0.73
N LEU A 282 -8.63 13.36 0.35
CA LEU A 282 -9.05 13.05 1.70
C LEU A 282 -9.33 14.36 2.44
N ILE A 283 -10.45 14.40 3.15
CA ILE A 283 -10.88 15.54 3.97
C ILE A 283 -11.37 15.05 5.34
N PRO A 284 -11.31 15.89 6.38
CA PRO A 284 -11.87 15.54 7.69
C PRO A 284 -13.34 15.15 7.60
N GLY A 285 -13.72 14.02 8.22
CA GLY A 285 -15.11 13.65 8.50
C GLY A 285 -15.55 14.20 9.86
N TYR A 286 -16.82 14.55 9.99
CA TYR A 286 -17.44 15.04 11.23
C TYR A 286 -18.17 13.89 11.93
#